data_24e43b0875888681e866a3971b1827f0
#
_entry.id   24e43b0875888681e866a3971b1827f0
#
_cell.length_a   1.000
_cell.length_b   1.000
_cell.length_c   1.000
_cell.angle_alpha   90.00
_cell.angle_beta   90.00
_cell.angle_gamma   90.00
#
_symmetry.space_group_name_H-M   'P 1'
#
loop_
_entity.id
_entity.type
_entity.pdbx_description
1 polymer ?
#
loop_
_entity_poly.entity_id
_entity_poly.type
_entity_poly.pdbx_seq_one_letter_code
_entity_poly.pdbx_strand_id
1 'polypeptide(L)'
;MTTTTFKSIFLTTLKDPRQGGRDVIGLGLPTQGLWIALMLMAVVLSLLVSGLFQISPIPDDELGRVIRNSPAFTSPILFALINWGQSVVTVYVLHWGSRKVGGEGEVRDMLSVMIWLQVMTLVLAVAFTLVSLLIPAIGALGMLVAFFWGLWAVVAFVDAASDFD
;
A
#
# COMPACT_ATOMS: atom_id res chain seq x y z
N MET A 1 -0.12 4.61 -19.32
CA MET A 1 -1.43 4.02 -18.93
C MET A 1 -2.54 4.98 -19.33
N THR A 2 -3.55 4.51 -20.02
CA THR A 2 -4.76 5.31 -20.27
C THR A 2 -5.65 5.26 -19.02
N THR A 3 -6.45 6.30 -18.79
CA THR A 3 -7.39 6.36 -17.65
C THR A 3 -8.34 5.14 -17.62
N THR A 4 -8.73 4.65 -18.79
CA THR A 4 -9.58 3.46 -18.93
C THR A 4 -8.89 2.20 -18.39
N THR A 5 -7.59 2.02 -18.68
CA THR A 5 -6.80 0.88 -18.19
C THR A 5 -6.64 0.91 -16.67
N PHE A 6 -6.33 2.08 -16.08
CA PHE A 6 -6.22 2.24 -14.63
C PHE A 6 -7.53 1.89 -13.92
N LYS A 7 -8.66 2.46 -14.38
CA LYS A 7 -9.99 2.21 -13.80
C LYS A 7 -10.37 0.73 -13.89
N SER A 8 -10.08 0.09 -15.01
CA SER A 8 -10.36 -1.33 -15.20
C SER A 8 -9.59 -2.18 -14.18
N ILE A 9 -8.27 -2.03 -14.10
CA ILE A 9 -7.43 -2.79 -13.18
C ILE A 9 -7.84 -2.51 -11.72
N PHE A 10 -8.13 -1.24 -11.37
CA PHE A 10 -8.59 -0.86 -10.04
C PHE A 10 -9.86 -1.61 -9.63
N LEU A 11 -10.89 -1.61 -10.49
CA LEU A 11 -12.16 -2.29 -10.23
C LEU A 11 -12.01 -3.82 -10.19
N THR A 12 -11.15 -4.38 -11.04
CA THR A 12 -10.80 -5.80 -11.02
C THR A 12 -10.14 -6.15 -9.70
N THR A 13 -9.16 -5.37 -9.25
CA THR A 13 -8.43 -5.60 -7.99
C THR A 13 -9.35 -5.59 -6.77
N LEU A 14 -10.36 -4.69 -6.74
CA LEU A 14 -11.31 -4.64 -5.62
C LEU A 14 -12.14 -5.93 -5.49
N LYS A 15 -12.45 -6.58 -6.61
CA LYS A 15 -13.28 -7.80 -6.65
C LYS A 15 -12.45 -9.08 -6.60
N ASP A 16 -11.34 -9.08 -7.32
CA ASP A 16 -10.40 -10.18 -7.44
C ASP A 16 -8.96 -9.63 -7.45
N PRO A 17 -8.33 -9.53 -6.26
CA PRO A 17 -6.96 -9.04 -6.14
C PRO A 17 -5.95 -9.90 -6.91
N ARG A 18 -6.16 -11.22 -7.02
CA ARG A 18 -5.27 -12.12 -7.75
C ARG A 18 -5.23 -11.75 -9.24
N GLN A 19 -6.39 -11.57 -9.85
CA GLN A 19 -6.48 -11.13 -11.24
C GLN A 19 -5.92 -9.71 -11.42
N GLY A 20 -6.24 -8.80 -10.50
CA GLY A 20 -5.69 -7.43 -10.51
C GLY A 20 -4.14 -7.43 -10.44
N GLY A 21 -3.56 -8.31 -9.63
CA GLY A 21 -2.10 -8.51 -9.55
C GLY A 21 -1.51 -8.96 -10.89
N ARG A 22 -2.11 -9.97 -11.52
CA ARG A 22 -1.70 -10.44 -12.87
C ARG A 22 -1.79 -9.36 -13.94
N ASP A 23 -2.86 -8.57 -13.91
CA ASP A 23 -3.06 -7.46 -14.85
C ASP A 23 -1.96 -6.40 -14.70
N VAL A 24 -1.54 -6.10 -13.47
CA VAL A 24 -0.46 -5.14 -13.18
C VAL A 24 0.90 -5.68 -13.61
N ILE A 25 1.20 -6.94 -13.32
CA ILE A 25 2.43 -7.62 -13.79
C ILE A 25 2.48 -7.61 -15.31
N GLY A 26 1.36 -7.92 -15.98
CA GLY A 26 1.21 -7.91 -17.43
C GLY A 26 1.47 -6.56 -18.11
N LEU A 27 1.48 -5.44 -17.37
CA LEU A 27 1.87 -4.14 -17.91
C LEU A 27 3.36 -4.07 -18.30
N GLY A 28 4.17 -4.98 -17.81
CA GLY A 28 5.58 -5.09 -18.19
C GLY A 28 6.42 -3.86 -17.83
N LEU A 29 6.14 -3.18 -16.73
CA LEU A 29 6.82 -1.93 -16.36
C LEU A 29 8.32 -2.16 -16.13
N PRO A 30 9.19 -1.21 -16.54
CA PRO A 30 10.62 -1.36 -16.35
C PRO A 30 11.00 -1.32 -14.86
N THR A 31 11.88 -2.19 -14.43
CA THR A 31 12.31 -2.34 -13.02
C THR A 31 12.79 -1.02 -12.40
N GLN A 32 13.54 -0.21 -13.17
CA GLN A 32 14.00 1.10 -12.70
C GLN A 32 12.83 2.03 -12.38
N GLY A 33 11.80 2.05 -13.24
CA GLY A 33 10.57 2.82 -13.00
C GLY A 33 9.82 2.35 -11.76
N LEU A 34 9.81 1.03 -11.51
CA LEU A 34 9.17 0.46 -10.32
C LEU A 34 9.88 0.88 -9.03
N TRP A 35 11.20 0.91 -8.98
CA TRP A 35 11.94 1.41 -7.80
C TRP A 35 11.65 2.88 -7.49
N ILE A 36 11.58 3.71 -8.54
CA ILE A 36 11.22 5.13 -8.41
C ILE A 36 9.77 5.26 -7.92
N ALA A 37 8.85 4.47 -8.46
CA ALA A 37 7.46 4.46 -8.05
C ALA A 37 7.29 4.01 -6.58
N LEU A 38 8.03 2.99 -6.13
CA LEU A 38 8.02 2.55 -4.73
C LEU A 38 8.46 3.67 -3.78
N MET A 39 9.54 4.38 -4.13
CA MET A 39 10.01 5.51 -3.34
C MET A 39 8.98 6.66 -3.33
N LEU A 40 8.40 6.99 -4.49
CA LEU A 40 7.37 8.02 -4.61
C LEU A 40 6.16 7.69 -3.75
N MET A 41 5.67 6.46 -3.80
CA MET A 41 4.52 6.02 -2.99
C MET A 41 4.82 6.11 -1.50
N ALA A 42 6.01 5.71 -1.06
CA ALA A 42 6.43 5.86 0.34
C ALA A 42 6.40 7.33 0.79
N VAL A 43 6.87 8.25 -0.05
CA VAL A 43 6.82 9.70 0.23
C VAL A 43 5.38 10.19 0.31
N VAL A 44 4.56 9.87 -0.69
CA VAL A 44 3.15 10.33 -0.75
C VAL A 44 2.35 9.83 0.45
N LEU A 45 2.45 8.53 0.78
CA LEU A 45 1.77 7.95 1.93
C LEU A 45 2.25 8.58 3.25
N SER A 46 3.56 8.83 3.38
CA SER A 46 4.12 9.45 4.58
C SER A 46 3.66 10.89 4.75
N LEU A 47 3.61 11.66 3.67
CA LEU A 47 3.08 13.03 3.71
C LEU A 47 1.58 13.05 4.05
N LEU A 48 0.80 12.11 3.51
CA LEU A 48 -0.62 11.99 3.84
C LEU A 48 -0.80 11.71 5.34
N VAL A 49 -0.13 10.70 5.88
CA VAL A 49 -0.23 10.33 7.30
C VAL A 49 0.26 11.45 8.21
N SER A 50 1.43 12.04 7.90
CA SER A 50 1.96 13.17 8.67
C SER A 50 1.04 14.39 8.63
N GLY A 51 0.47 14.69 7.45
CA GLY A 51 -0.49 15.78 7.29
C GLY A 51 -1.75 15.55 8.13
N LEU A 52 -2.29 14.33 8.13
CA LEU A 52 -3.45 13.97 8.96
C LEU A 52 -3.15 14.13 10.45
N PHE A 53 -1.97 13.72 10.93
CA PHE A 53 -1.60 13.92 12.33
C PHE A 53 -1.45 15.39 12.72
N GLN A 54 -1.04 16.26 11.79
CA GLN A 54 -0.91 17.71 12.07
C GLN A 54 -2.27 18.42 12.19
N ILE A 55 -3.31 17.94 11.53
CA ILE A 55 -4.63 18.56 11.52
C ILE A 55 -5.64 17.85 12.45
N SER A 56 -5.32 16.66 12.95
CA SER A 56 -6.20 15.90 13.84
C SER A 56 -5.96 16.26 15.31
N PRO A 57 -7.00 16.34 16.13
CA PRO A 57 -6.83 16.51 17.57
C PRO A 57 -6.14 15.26 18.14
N ILE A 58 -4.98 15.46 18.79
CA ILE A 58 -4.23 14.38 19.43
C ILE A 58 -4.65 14.30 20.89
N PRO A 59 -5.06 13.12 21.42
CA PRO A 59 -5.42 12.96 22.82
C PRO A 59 -4.29 13.33 23.78
N ASP A 60 -4.62 13.76 25.00
CA ASP A 60 -3.64 14.08 26.05
C ASP A 60 -3.36 12.87 26.97
N ASP A 61 -3.34 11.67 26.39
CA ASP A 61 -3.07 10.40 27.05
C ASP A 61 -1.74 9.78 26.59
N GLU A 62 -1.50 8.52 26.98
CA GLU A 62 -0.33 7.73 26.60
C GLU A 62 -0.22 7.58 25.07
N LEU A 63 -1.36 7.32 24.42
CA LEU A 63 -1.40 7.19 22.94
C LEU A 63 -1.00 8.51 22.27
N GLY A 64 -1.49 9.63 22.75
CA GLY A 64 -1.13 10.95 22.21
C GLY A 64 0.37 11.26 22.39
N ARG A 65 0.99 10.81 23.49
CA ARG A 65 2.46 10.92 23.66
C ARG A 65 3.22 10.10 22.64
N VAL A 66 2.79 8.86 22.37
CA VAL A 66 3.40 7.99 21.36
C VAL A 66 3.29 8.63 19.96
N ILE A 67 2.12 9.17 19.61
CA ILE A 67 1.91 9.84 18.32
C ILE A 67 2.83 11.07 18.20
N ARG A 68 2.86 11.96 19.20
CA ARG A 68 3.70 13.17 19.18
C ARG A 68 5.20 12.88 19.08
N ASN A 69 5.65 11.74 19.60
CA ASN A 69 7.06 11.32 19.56
C ASN A 69 7.38 10.45 18.31
N SER A 70 6.39 10.10 17.51
CA SER A 70 6.60 9.27 16.32
C SER A 70 7.28 10.04 15.19
N PRO A 71 8.07 9.37 14.34
CA PRO A 71 8.64 9.99 13.13
C PRO A 71 7.56 10.57 12.20
N ALA A 72 6.38 9.97 12.16
CA ALA A 72 5.26 10.46 11.36
C ALA A 72 4.83 11.88 11.76
N PHE A 73 4.96 12.25 13.05
CA PHE A 73 4.63 13.58 13.55
C PHE A 73 5.83 14.52 13.52
N THR A 74 7.01 14.04 13.96
CA THR A 74 8.20 14.87 14.19
C THR A 74 9.04 15.10 12.94
N SER A 75 9.10 14.14 12.02
CA SER A 75 9.95 14.20 10.83
C SER A 75 9.37 13.41 9.65
N PRO A 76 8.48 14.02 8.84
CA PRO A 76 7.88 13.34 7.69
C PRO A 76 8.89 12.72 6.72
N ILE A 77 10.06 13.35 6.56
CA ILE A 77 11.14 12.82 5.69
C ILE A 77 11.72 11.54 6.26
N LEU A 78 12.02 11.52 7.56
CA LEU A 78 12.52 10.30 8.22
C LEU A 78 11.46 9.19 8.15
N PHE A 79 10.20 9.53 8.35
CA PHE A 79 9.09 8.59 8.23
C PHE A 79 8.99 8.01 6.80
N ALA A 80 9.15 8.85 5.76
CA ALA A 80 9.18 8.40 4.37
C ALA A 80 10.35 7.44 4.09
N LEU A 81 11.55 7.72 4.63
CA LEU A 81 12.70 6.84 4.49
C LEU A 81 12.50 5.49 5.18
N ILE A 82 11.91 5.49 6.37
CA ILE A 82 11.56 4.26 7.10
C ILE A 82 10.55 3.44 6.31
N ASN A 83 9.48 4.06 5.81
CA ASN A 83 8.46 3.39 5.00
C ASN A 83 9.02 2.82 3.71
N TRP A 84 9.87 3.58 3.02
CA TRP A 84 10.55 3.09 1.82
C TRP A 84 11.45 1.90 2.13
N GLY A 85 12.32 2.00 3.15
CA GLY A 85 13.19 0.91 3.58
C GLY A 85 12.42 -0.34 3.98
N GLN A 86 11.33 -0.18 4.73
CA GLN A 86 10.43 -1.28 5.10
C GLN A 86 9.80 -1.93 3.85
N SER A 87 9.36 -1.14 2.88
CA SER A 87 8.78 -1.64 1.62
C SER A 87 9.81 -2.44 0.82
N VAL A 88 11.06 -1.96 0.74
CA VAL A 88 12.16 -2.67 0.09
C VAL A 88 12.40 -4.03 0.76
N VAL A 89 12.54 -4.04 2.09
CA VAL A 89 12.73 -5.29 2.86
C VAL A 89 11.55 -6.23 2.63
N THR A 90 10.32 -5.73 2.65
CA THR A 90 9.11 -6.54 2.43
C THR A 90 9.12 -7.20 1.06
N VAL A 91 9.47 -6.48 -0.01
CA VAL A 91 9.57 -7.06 -1.37
C VAL A 91 10.56 -8.22 -1.40
N TYR A 92 11.75 -8.06 -0.82
CA TYR A 92 12.76 -9.12 -0.79
C TYR A 92 12.36 -10.30 0.09
N VAL A 93 11.76 -10.04 1.25
CA VAL A 93 11.27 -11.10 2.16
C VAL A 93 10.17 -11.92 1.50
N LEU A 94 9.20 -11.26 0.86
CA LEU A 94 8.11 -11.94 0.14
C LEU A 94 8.65 -12.75 -1.05
N HIS A 95 9.57 -12.17 -1.84
CA HIS A 95 10.21 -12.88 -2.94
C HIS A 95 11.00 -14.11 -2.44
N TRP A 96 11.82 -13.95 -1.40
CA TRP A 96 12.57 -15.05 -0.81
C TRP A 96 11.63 -16.13 -0.24
N GLY A 97 10.57 -15.71 0.47
CA GLY A 97 9.57 -16.61 1.03
C GLY A 97 8.85 -17.40 -0.06
N SER A 98 8.38 -16.75 -1.14
CA SER A 98 7.72 -17.42 -2.27
C SER A 98 8.63 -18.45 -2.94
N ARG A 99 9.92 -18.12 -3.14
CA ARG A 99 10.91 -19.07 -3.69
C ARG A 99 11.10 -20.31 -2.84
N LYS A 100 10.98 -20.20 -1.50
CA LYS A 100 11.07 -21.35 -0.57
C LYS A 100 9.89 -22.32 -0.67
N VAL A 101 8.74 -21.83 -1.12
CA VAL A 101 7.50 -22.62 -1.26
C VAL A 101 7.27 -23.06 -2.73
N GLY A 102 8.26 -22.86 -3.60
CA GLY A 102 8.20 -23.31 -4.99
C GLY A 102 7.71 -22.26 -5.99
N GLY A 103 7.55 -21.00 -5.59
CA GLY A 103 7.20 -19.91 -6.50
C GLY A 103 8.34 -19.57 -7.47
N GLU A 104 8.02 -19.25 -8.72
CA GLU A 104 8.98 -18.95 -9.79
C GLU A 104 9.07 -17.45 -10.12
N GLY A 105 8.19 -16.61 -9.54
CA GLY A 105 8.07 -15.18 -9.81
C GLY A 105 9.35 -14.37 -9.60
N GLU A 106 9.52 -13.31 -10.37
CA GLU A 106 10.67 -12.42 -10.31
C GLU A 106 10.48 -11.31 -9.24
N VAL A 107 11.60 -10.72 -8.78
CA VAL A 107 11.58 -9.53 -7.89
C VAL A 107 10.76 -8.39 -8.52
N ARG A 108 10.81 -8.25 -9.85
CA ARG A 108 10.05 -7.25 -10.60
C ARG A 108 8.53 -7.43 -10.41
N ASP A 109 8.05 -8.66 -10.38
CA ASP A 109 6.63 -8.96 -10.24
C ASP A 109 6.17 -8.63 -8.81
N MET A 110 6.98 -8.99 -7.79
CA MET A 110 6.74 -8.57 -6.41
C MET A 110 6.72 -7.05 -6.24
N LEU A 111 7.65 -6.33 -6.90
CA LEU A 111 7.66 -4.87 -6.92
C LEU A 111 6.37 -4.30 -7.52
N SER A 112 5.94 -4.85 -8.66
CA SER A 112 4.75 -4.38 -9.37
C SER A 112 3.50 -4.50 -8.51
N VAL A 113 3.27 -5.65 -7.87
CA VAL A 113 2.11 -5.86 -7.00
C VAL A 113 2.20 -5.07 -5.70
N MET A 114 3.41 -4.90 -5.13
CA MET A 114 3.61 -4.11 -3.92
C MET A 114 3.30 -2.62 -4.13
N ILE A 115 3.76 -2.05 -5.25
CA ILE A 115 3.43 -0.67 -5.63
C ILE A 115 1.93 -0.53 -5.86
N TRP A 116 1.31 -1.49 -6.56
CA TRP A 116 -0.12 -1.47 -6.80
C TRP A 116 -0.92 -1.54 -5.50
N LEU A 117 -0.51 -2.37 -4.56
CA LEU A 117 -1.12 -2.43 -3.22
C LEU A 117 -1.05 -1.07 -2.51
N GLN A 118 0.09 -0.38 -2.59
CA GLN A 118 0.25 0.97 -2.02
C GLN A 118 -0.67 1.99 -2.71
N VAL A 119 -0.81 1.92 -4.03
CA VAL A 119 -1.76 2.76 -4.79
C VAL A 119 -3.19 2.50 -4.34
N MET A 120 -3.60 1.23 -4.23
CA MET A 120 -4.94 0.86 -3.74
C MET A 120 -5.18 1.37 -2.32
N THR A 121 -4.20 1.16 -1.43
CA THR A 121 -4.25 1.65 -0.05
C THR A 121 -4.38 3.17 0.02
N LEU A 122 -3.62 3.91 -0.79
CA LEU A 122 -3.70 5.36 -0.87
C LEU A 122 -5.10 5.83 -1.29
N VAL A 123 -5.64 5.26 -2.35
CA VAL A 123 -6.98 5.64 -2.86
C VAL A 123 -8.05 5.35 -1.82
N LEU A 124 -8.02 4.17 -1.20
CA LEU A 124 -8.98 3.80 -0.15
C LEU A 124 -8.82 4.68 1.10
N ALA A 125 -7.58 4.96 1.52
CA ALA A 125 -7.31 5.83 2.67
C ALA A 125 -7.86 7.25 2.44
N VAL A 126 -7.63 7.84 1.28
CA VAL A 126 -8.18 9.16 0.93
C VAL A 126 -9.71 9.11 0.90
N ALA A 127 -10.30 8.11 0.24
CA ALA A 127 -11.75 7.97 0.16
C ALA A 127 -12.40 7.86 1.54
N PHE A 128 -11.89 6.97 2.40
CA PHE A 128 -12.44 6.79 3.75
C PHE A 128 -12.15 7.96 4.69
N THR A 129 -11.03 8.67 4.52
CA THR A 129 -10.77 9.93 5.25
C THR A 129 -11.83 10.98 4.90
N LEU A 130 -12.15 11.16 3.62
CA LEU A 130 -13.19 12.08 3.19
C LEU A 130 -14.58 11.69 3.73
N VAL A 131 -14.90 10.39 3.72
CA VAL A 131 -16.15 9.88 4.31
C VAL A 131 -16.18 10.12 5.82
N SER A 132 -15.06 9.93 6.52
CA SER A 132 -14.95 10.17 7.97
C SER A 132 -15.21 11.62 8.35
N LEU A 133 -14.87 12.59 7.51
CA LEU A 133 -15.17 14.00 7.74
C LEU A 133 -16.69 14.28 7.73
N LEU A 134 -17.46 13.50 6.98
CA LEU A 134 -18.91 13.64 6.88
C LEU A 134 -19.63 12.79 7.94
N ILE A 135 -19.24 11.52 8.05
CA ILE A 135 -19.86 10.53 8.94
C ILE A 135 -18.74 9.67 9.57
N PRO A 136 -18.22 10.07 10.75
CA PRO A 136 -17.05 9.43 11.37
C PRO A 136 -17.21 7.91 11.57
N ALA A 137 -18.40 7.46 11.97
CA ALA A 137 -18.67 6.03 12.19
C ALA A 137 -18.54 5.19 10.91
N ILE A 138 -19.04 5.72 9.77
CA ILE A 138 -18.95 5.03 8.48
C ILE A 138 -17.49 5.02 7.98
N GLY A 139 -16.78 6.12 8.17
CA GLY A 139 -15.36 6.19 7.81
C GLY A 139 -14.52 5.20 8.61
N ALA A 140 -14.74 5.09 9.93
CA ALA A 140 -14.04 4.13 10.78
C ALA A 140 -14.33 2.67 10.39
N LEU A 141 -15.59 2.33 10.14
CA LEU A 141 -15.95 1.00 9.63
C LEU A 141 -15.32 0.71 8.26
N GLY A 142 -15.32 1.70 7.36
CA GLY A 142 -14.68 1.58 6.06
C GLY A 142 -13.18 1.31 6.16
N MET A 143 -12.48 2.00 7.04
CA MET A 143 -11.04 1.74 7.30
C MET A 143 -10.79 0.33 7.84
N LEU A 144 -11.66 -0.16 8.75
CA LEU A 144 -11.57 -1.52 9.25
C LEU A 144 -11.76 -2.56 8.13
N VAL A 145 -12.76 -2.37 7.28
CA VAL A 145 -13.01 -3.23 6.11
C VAL A 145 -11.82 -3.17 5.15
N ALA A 146 -11.27 -1.98 4.87
CA ALA A 146 -10.10 -1.81 4.01
C ALA A 146 -8.85 -2.51 4.58
N PHE A 147 -8.69 -2.52 5.90
CA PHE A 147 -7.60 -3.25 6.57
C PHE A 147 -7.68 -4.76 6.33
N PHE A 148 -8.83 -5.37 6.58
CA PHE A 148 -9.01 -6.81 6.34
C PHE A 148 -8.93 -7.18 4.87
N TRP A 149 -9.50 -6.33 3.99
CA TRP A 149 -9.35 -6.49 2.56
C TRP A 149 -7.88 -6.40 2.13
N GLY A 150 -7.11 -5.47 2.69
CA GLY A 150 -5.69 -5.31 2.45
C GLY A 150 -4.88 -6.55 2.82
N LEU A 151 -5.16 -7.17 3.97
CA LEU A 151 -4.52 -8.42 4.37
C LEU A 151 -4.80 -9.55 3.36
N TRP A 152 -6.05 -9.68 2.92
CA TRP A 152 -6.42 -10.65 1.88
C TRP A 152 -5.74 -10.33 0.54
N ALA A 153 -5.70 -9.05 0.15
CA ALA A 153 -5.06 -8.60 -1.08
C ALA A 153 -3.55 -8.90 -1.10
N VAL A 154 -2.85 -8.74 0.03
CA VAL A 154 -1.42 -9.12 0.14
C VAL A 154 -1.21 -10.58 -0.22
N VAL A 155 -1.99 -11.48 0.36
CA VAL A 155 -1.89 -12.93 0.08
C VAL A 155 -2.16 -13.22 -1.40
N ALA A 156 -3.23 -12.64 -1.96
CA ALA A 156 -3.60 -12.82 -3.36
C ALA A 156 -2.55 -12.25 -4.32
N PHE A 157 -1.91 -11.15 -3.97
CA PHE A 157 -0.84 -10.52 -4.76
C PHE A 157 0.46 -11.32 -4.74
N VAL A 158 0.83 -11.84 -3.56
CA VAL A 158 1.98 -12.75 -3.45
C VAL A 158 1.76 -14.01 -4.30
N ASP A 159 0.57 -14.57 -4.24
CA ASP A 159 0.18 -15.70 -5.06
C ASP A 159 0.27 -15.36 -6.57
N ALA A 160 -0.29 -14.22 -7.00
CA ALA A 160 -0.20 -13.76 -8.39
C ALA A 160 1.23 -13.49 -8.86
N ALA A 161 2.10 -12.97 -7.99
CA ALA A 161 3.49 -12.63 -8.31
C ALA A 161 4.45 -13.82 -8.19
N SER A 162 4.04 -14.89 -7.53
CA SER A 162 4.85 -16.09 -7.31
C SER A 162 4.62 -17.16 -8.38
N ASP A 163 3.56 -17.01 -9.19
CA ASP A 163 3.15 -17.95 -10.23
C ASP A 163 3.09 -19.40 -9.71
N PHE A 164 2.38 -19.58 -8.59
CA PHE A 164 2.11 -20.92 -8.07
C PHE A 164 1.14 -21.64 -9.02
N ASP A 165 1.55 -22.80 -9.53
CA ASP A 165 0.71 -23.74 -10.29
C ASP A 165 -0.38 -24.38 -9.43
#